data_87b912bb5bf4fe18afc95c65806249d3
#
_entry.id   87b912bb5bf4fe18afc95c65806249d3
#
_cell.length_a   1.000
_cell.length_b   1.000
_cell.length_c   1.000
_cell.angle_alpha   90.00
_cell.angle_beta   90.00
_cell.angle_gamma   90.00
#
_symmetry.space_group_name_H-M   'P 1'
#
loop_
_entity.id
_entity.type
_entity.pdbx_description
1 polymer ?
#
loop_
_entity_poly.entity_id
_entity_poly.type
_entity_poly.pdbx_seq_one_letter_code
_entity_poly.pdbx_strand_id
1 'polypeptide(L)'
;MTKARNNEVGYCGEYCRTCHWYTDALRKPATQLLNLVKNHFEVAGWINYKGGSSKETIKGLEILSKCACAFNCKGGGGWSGCPVRKCCITKGFNFCLECPEFPCKTNWSEKSKYANVFTADKINRLQEMKKIGLEEWIKKQWSE
;
A
#
# COMPACT_ATOMS: atom_id res chain seq x y z
N MET A 1 21.93 2.67 11.89
CA MET A 1 20.72 3.10 11.14
C MET A 1 19.67 3.59 12.13
N THR A 2 19.08 4.71 11.85
CA THR A 2 18.17 5.38 12.78
C THR A 2 16.82 4.64 12.84
N LYS A 3 16.23 4.65 14.03
CA LYS A 3 14.87 4.15 14.36
C LYS A 3 13.79 4.56 13.32
N ALA A 4 14.03 5.66 12.58
CA ALA A 4 13.18 6.18 11.53
C ALA A 4 13.02 5.23 10.33
N ARG A 5 14.08 4.52 9.92
CA ARG A 5 14.02 3.63 8.76
C ARG A 5 13.24 2.33 9.02
N ASN A 6 13.27 1.85 10.27
CA ASN A 6 12.51 0.66 10.65
C ASN A 6 11.00 0.90 10.56
N ASN A 7 10.56 2.15 10.70
CA ASN A 7 9.16 2.53 10.60
C ASN A 7 8.65 2.64 9.15
N GLU A 8 9.55 2.67 8.16
CA GLU A 8 9.18 2.73 6.74
C GLU A 8 8.73 1.37 6.19
N VAL A 9 8.90 0.29 6.96
CA VAL A 9 8.39 -1.04 6.62
C VAL A 9 7.20 -1.36 7.50
N GLY A 10 6.06 -1.62 6.89
CA GLY A 10 4.82 -1.98 7.58
C GLY A 10 4.89 -3.37 8.21
N TYR A 11 3.96 -3.66 9.10
CA TYR A 11 3.85 -4.95 9.79
C TYR A 11 3.74 -6.15 8.83
N CYS A 12 3.19 -5.94 7.64
CA CYS A 12 3.01 -6.95 6.59
C CYS A 12 4.14 -6.96 5.54
N GLY A 13 5.25 -6.25 5.78
CA GLY A 13 6.35 -6.16 4.81
C GLY A 13 6.14 -5.15 3.68
N GLU A 14 5.08 -4.33 3.74
CA GLU A 14 4.92 -3.25 2.77
C GLU A 14 5.98 -2.17 3.01
N TYR A 15 6.72 -1.81 1.96
CA TYR A 15 7.75 -0.78 2.05
C TYR A 15 7.20 0.57 1.63
N CYS A 16 7.16 1.53 2.56
CA CYS A 16 6.52 2.82 2.34
C CYS A 16 7.09 3.58 1.14
N ARG A 17 8.39 3.46 0.87
CA ARG A 17 9.02 4.19 -0.24
C ARG A 17 8.64 3.67 -1.63
N THR A 18 8.10 2.46 -1.72
CA THR A 18 7.52 1.90 -2.95
C THR A 18 5.99 1.83 -2.90
N CYS A 19 5.40 2.26 -1.80
CA CYS A 19 3.95 2.24 -1.62
C CYS A 19 3.29 3.38 -2.42
N HIS A 20 2.37 3.05 -3.30
CA HIS A 20 1.67 4.02 -4.14
C HIS A 20 0.90 5.09 -3.37
N TRP A 21 0.44 4.76 -2.17
CA TRP A 21 -0.27 5.69 -1.29
C TRP A 21 0.67 6.68 -0.59
N TYR A 22 1.84 6.21 -0.17
CA TYR A 22 2.83 7.01 0.56
C TYR A 22 3.64 7.91 -0.38
N THR A 23 3.97 7.43 -1.58
CA THR A 23 4.79 8.14 -2.55
C THR A 23 4.02 9.11 -3.43
N ASP A 24 2.71 9.26 -3.23
CA ASP A 24 1.83 10.06 -4.09
C ASP A 24 1.70 9.57 -5.54
N ALA A 25 2.16 8.34 -5.82
CA ALA A 25 2.13 7.78 -7.18
C ALA A 25 0.71 7.65 -7.76
N LEU A 26 -0.31 7.58 -6.90
CA LEU A 26 -1.71 7.61 -7.30
C LEU A 26 -2.29 9.02 -7.24
N ARG A 27 -2.06 9.74 -6.15
CA ARG A 27 -2.70 11.03 -5.88
C ARG A 27 -2.33 12.11 -6.91
N LYS A 28 -1.06 12.24 -7.25
CA LYS A 28 -0.60 13.27 -8.20
C LYS A 28 -1.18 13.07 -9.60
N PRO A 29 -1.03 11.91 -10.27
CA PRO A 29 -1.64 11.69 -11.58
C PRO A 29 -3.16 11.80 -11.57
N ALA A 30 -3.82 11.29 -10.54
CA ALA A 30 -5.27 11.38 -10.41
C ALA A 30 -5.74 12.84 -10.33
N THR A 31 -5.04 13.68 -9.57
CA THR A 31 -5.34 15.11 -9.48
C THR A 31 -5.17 15.81 -10.83
N GLN A 32 -4.10 15.49 -11.56
CA GLN A 32 -3.84 16.05 -12.89
C GLN A 32 -4.93 15.63 -13.88
N LEU A 33 -5.26 14.33 -13.94
CA LEU A 33 -6.32 13.82 -14.81
C LEU A 33 -7.70 14.37 -14.44
N LEU A 34 -7.99 14.49 -13.15
CA LEU A 34 -9.24 15.07 -12.66
C LEU A 34 -9.41 16.51 -13.17
N ASN A 35 -8.36 17.32 -13.08
CA ASN A 35 -8.37 18.69 -13.57
C ASN A 35 -8.59 18.75 -15.09
N LEU A 36 -7.94 17.87 -15.85
CA LEU A 36 -8.15 17.78 -17.29
C LEU A 36 -9.58 17.42 -17.64
N VAL A 37 -10.14 16.37 -17.02
CA VAL A 37 -11.51 15.94 -17.32
C VAL A 37 -12.56 16.96 -16.91
N LYS A 38 -12.35 17.69 -15.79
CA LYS A 38 -13.29 18.72 -15.32
C LYS A 38 -13.22 20.02 -16.12
N ASN A 39 -12.03 20.41 -16.58
CA ASN A 39 -11.81 21.73 -17.18
C ASN A 39 -11.78 21.71 -18.71
N HIS A 40 -11.76 20.53 -19.32
CA HIS A 40 -11.70 20.35 -20.75
C HIS A 40 -12.89 19.50 -21.24
N PHE A 41 -13.89 20.17 -21.76
CA PHE A 41 -15.13 19.58 -22.25
C PHE A 41 -14.90 18.44 -23.27
N GLU A 42 -13.92 18.62 -24.16
CA GLU A 42 -13.54 17.63 -25.16
C GLU A 42 -13.03 16.31 -24.57
N VAL A 43 -12.35 16.37 -23.42
CA VAL A 43 -11.85 15.15 -22.74
C VAL A 43 -13.01 14.34 -22.18
N ALA A 44 -13.95 14.99 -21.51
CA ALA A 44 -15.18 14.35 -21.01
C ALA A 44 -16.03 13.79 -22.18
N GLY A 45 -16.16 14.58 -23.26
CA GLY A 45 -16.88 14.17 -24.47
C GLY A 45 -16.28 12.95 -25.13
N TRP A 46 -14.94 12.88 -25.22
CA TRP A 46 -14.23 11.72 -25.76
C TRP A 46 -14.48 10.43 -24.96
N ILE A 47 -14.46 10.53 -23.62
CA ILE A 47 -14.75 9.39 -22.74
C ILE A 47 -16.16 8.84 -23.06
N ASN A 48 -17.16 9.73 -23.12
CA ASN A 48 -18.55 9.33 -23.39
C ASN A 48 -18.71 8.76 -24.82
N TYR A 49 -18.04 9.36 -25.80
CA TYR A 49 -18.06 8.88 -27.19
C TYR A 49 -17.48 7.47 -27.33
N LYS A 50 -16.46 7.11 -26.55
CA LYS A 50 -15.85 5.78 -26.54
C LYS A 50 -16.61 4.76 -25.68
N GLY A 51 -17.81 5.07 -25.23
CA GLY A 51 -18.66 4.17 -24.45
C GLY A 51 -18.35 4.15 -22.95
N GLY A 52 -17.52 5.06 -22.48
CA GLY A 52 -17.28 5.27 -21.04
C GLY A 52 -18.29 6.24 -20.43
N SER A 53 -18.11 6.53 -19.17
CA SER A 53 -18.87 7.54 -18.43
C SER A 53 -17.91 8.57 -17.84
N SER A 54 -17.95 9.81 -18.33
CA SER A 54 -17.16 10.89 -17.76
C SER A 54 -17.52 11.16 -16.30
N LYS A 55 -18.80 11.01 -15.93
CA LYS A 55 -19.27 11.14 -14.54
C LYS A 55 -18.61 10.12 -13.61
N GLU A 56 -18.60 8.86 -14.00
CA GLU A 56 -17.98 7.80 -13.18
C GLU A 56 -16.44 7.92 -13.16
N THR A 57 -15.85 8.36 -14.27
CA THR A 57 -14.41 8.66 -14.35
C THR A 57 -14.04 9.77 -13.38
N ILE A 58 -14.77 10.89 -13.35
CA ILE A 58 -14.56 11.98 -12.40
C ILE A 58 -14.66 11.47 -10.96
N LYS A 59 -15.69 10.72 -10.63
CA LYS A 59 -15.88 10.14 -9.30
C LYS A 59 -14.71 9.25 -8.87
N GLY A 60 -14.24 8.38 -9.77
CA GLY A 60 -13.07 7.54 -9.51
C GLY A 60 -11.80 8.35 -9.27
N LEU A 61 -11.55 9.36 -10.10
CA LEU A 61 -10.41 10.25 -9.96
C LEU A 61 -10.48 11.12 -8.69
N GLU A 62 -11.66 11.54 -8.27
CA GLU A 62 -11.88 12.25 -6.99
C GLU A 62 -11.50 11.39 -5.79
N ILE A 63 -11.83 10.10 -5.83
CA ILE A 63 -11.42 9.15 -4.79
C ILE A 63 -9.90 9.00 -4.77
N LEU A 64 -9.28 8.75 -5.93
CA LEU A 64 -7.84 8.54 -6.04
C LEU A 64 -7.03 9.81 -5.71
N SER A 65 -7.55 11.01 -6.03
CA SER A 65 -6.89 12.28 -5.72
C SER A 65 -6.81 12.58 -4.22
N LYS A 66 -7.63 11.92 -3.42
CA LYS A 66 -7.63 12.00 -1.95
C LYS A 66 -6.85 10.86 -1.29
N CYS A 67 -6.36 9.90 -2.07
CA CYS A 67 -5.59 8.78 -1.57
C CYS A 67 -4.18 9.24 -1.21
N ALA A 68 -3.95 9.44 0.07
CA ALA A 68 -2.64 9.79 0.61
C ALA A 68 -2.39 9.03 1.91
N CYS A 69 -1.14 8.72 2.16
CA CYS A 69 -0.67 8.22 3.45
C CYS A 69 0.32 9.24 4.00
N ALA A 70 -0.16 10.14 4.86
CA ALA A 70 0.68 11.16 5.50
C ALA A 70 1.66 10.55 6.50
N PHE A 71 1.32 9.40 7.06
CA PHE A 71 2.11 8.67 8.04
C PHE A 71 2.30 7.25 7.54
N ASN A 72 3.45 6.64 7.84
CA ASN A 72 3.66 5.23 7.56
C ASN A 72 2.72 4.33 8.38
N CYS A 73 2.68 3.04 8.05
CA CYS A 73 1.80 2.08 8.71
C CYS A 73 2.02 2.05 10.24
N LYS A 74 3.26 2.11 10.69
CA LYS A 74 3.63 2.12 12.12
C LYS A 74 3.36 3.45 12.79
N GLY A 75 3.28 4.52 12.05
CA GLY A 75 2.87 5.85 12.50
C GLY A 75 1.37 6.09 12.50
N GLY A 76 0.56 5.07 12.20
CA GLY A 76 -0.90 5.16 12.19
C GLY A 76 -1.52 5.48 10.84
N GLY A 77 -0.70 5.59 9.78
CA GLY A 77 -1.18 5.82 8.41
C GLY A 77 -1.73 4.56 7.74
N GLY A 78 -2.12 4.71 6.49
CA GLY A 78 -2.65 3.62 5.67
C GLY A 78 -4.01 3.10 6.13
N TRP A 79 -4.24 1.84 5.89
CA TRP A 79 -5.53 1.22 6.19
C TRP A 79 -5.73 1.00 7.70
N SER A 80 -6.62 1.77 8.32
CA SER A 80 -6.91 1.70 9.77
C SER A 80 -7.48 0.35 10.22
N GLY A 81 -8.20 -0.34 9.33
CA GLY A 81 -8.79 -1.66 9.56
C GLY A 81 -7.84 -2.84 9.34
N CYS A 82 -6.55 -2.61 9.03
CA CYS A 82 -5.61 -3.67 8.67
C CYS A 82 -5.52 -4.77 9.76
N PRO A 83 -5.91 -6.02 9.44
CA PRO A 83 -5.93 -7.11 10.41
C PRO A 83 -4.53 -7.52 10.85
N VAL A 84 -3.54 -7.45 9.97
CA VAL A 84 -2.14 -7.75 10.30
C VAL A 84 -1.59 -6.73 11.29
N ARG A 85 -1.85 -5.44 11.07
CA ARG A 85 -1.44 -4.38 12.00
C ARG A 85 -2.07 -4.57 13.38
N LYS A 86 -3.38 -4.80 13.42
CA LYS A 86 -4.10 -5.03 14.69
C LYS A 86 -3.54 -6.25 15.44
N CYS A 87 -3.32 -7.35 14.74
CA CYS A 87 -2.74 -8.56 15.30
C CYS A 87 -1.32 -8.31 15.86
N CYS A 88 -0.45 -7.66 15.10
CA CYS A 88 0.91 -7.35 15.54
C CYS A 88 0.93 -6.43 16.76
N ILE A 89 0.11 -5.38 16.77
CA ILE A 89 0.02 -4.46 17.92
C ILE A 89 -0.46 -5.23 19.16
N THR A 90 -1.51 -6.04 19.05
CA THR A 90 -2.05 -6.82 20.17
C THR A 90 -1.04 -7.81 20.73
N LYS A 91 -0.24 -8.44 19.86
CA LYS A 91 0.76 -9.45 20.26
C LYS A 91 2.13 -8.84 20.60
N GLY A 92 2.33 -7.53 20.43
CA GLY A 92 3.59 -6.83 20.67
C GLY A 92 4.68 -7.11 19.64
N PHE A 93 4.31 -7.50 18.42
CA PHE A 93 5.27 -7.74 17.33
C PHE A 93 5.53 -6.48 16.51
N ASN A 94 6.78 -6.29 16.09
CA ASN A 94 7.16 -5.25 15.13
C ASN A 94 6.81 -5.63 13.69
N PHE A 95 6.83 -6.94 13.39
CA PHE A 95 6.49 -7.50 12.09
C PHE A 95 5.72 -8.80 12.26
N CYS A 96 4.85 -9.10 11.31
CA CYS A 96 4.09 -10.34 11.29
C CYS A 96 4.99 -11.58 11.21
N LEU A 97 6.19 -11.45 10.64
CA LEU A 97 7.20 -12.52 10.57
C LEU A 97 7.71 -13.01 11.96
N GLU A 98 7.53 -12.20 13.01
CA GLU A 98 7.92 -12.59 14.37
C GLU A 98 6.93 -13.57 15.00
N CYS A 99 5.72 -13.68 14.42
CA CYS A 99 4.71 -14.59 14.87
C CYS A 99 5.10 -16.05 14.54
N PRO A 100 5.04 -16.97 15.53
CA PRO A 100 5.30 -18.40 15.27
C PRO A 100 4.36 -19.02 14.24
N GLU A 101 3.15 -18.49 14.10
CA GLU A 101 2.15 -18.95 13.13
C GLU A 101 2.30 -18.34 11.74
N PHE A 102 3.28 -17.47 11.52
CA PHE A 102 3.47 -16.83 10.21
C PHE A 102 4.00 -17.82 9.16
N PRO A 103 3.43 -17.85 7.96
CA PRO A 103 2.22 -17.16 7.49
C PRO A 103 0.93 -17.85 7.95
N CYS A 104 0.13 -17.18 8.76
CA CYS A 104 -1.07 -17.77 9.35
C CYS A 104 -2.22 -17.90 8.33
N LYS A 105 -3.08 -18.92 8.53
CA LYS A 105 -4.21 -19.18 7.62
C LYS A 105 -5.23 -18.05 7.60
N THR A 106 -5.39 -17.32 8.69
CA THR A 106 -6.40 -16.25 8.83
C THR A 106 -6.17 -15.10 7.87
N ASN A 107 -4.94 -14.64 7.75
CA ASN A 107 -4.61 -13.45 6.94
C ASN A 107 -3.89 -13.77 5.63
N TRP A 108 -3.10 -14.84 5.59
CA TRP A 108 -2.12 -15.10 4.53
C TRP A 108 -2.49 -16.26 3.59
N SER A 109 -3.58 -16.98 3.85
CA SER A 109 -3.98 -18.05 2.93
C SER A 109 -4.70 -17.50 1.69
N GLU A 110 -4.62 -18.22 0.59
CA GLU A 110 -5.35 -17.90 -0.65
C GLU A 110 -6.87 -17.89 -0.46
N LYS A 111 -7.37 -18.56 0.59
CA LYS A 111 -8.78 -18.59 0.98
C LYS A 111 -9.17 -17.46 1.92
N SER A 112 -8.21 -16.65 2.38
CA SER A 112 -8.49 -15.49 3.21
C SER A 112 -9.26 -14.44 2.42
N LYS A 113 -10.20 -13.75 3.06
CA LYS A 113 -10.86 -12.57 2.49
C LYS A 113 -9.89 -11.43 2.17
N TYR A 114 -8.65 -11.53 2.62
CA TYR A 114 -7.58 -10.56 2.38
C TYR A 114 -6.51 -11.06 1.39
N ALA A 115 -6.76 -12.15 0.67
CA ALA A 115 -5.78 -12.77 -0.23
C ALA A 115 -5.26 -11.81 -1.31
N ASN A 116 -6.08 -10.86 -1.74
CA ASN A 116 -5.70 -9.81 -2.69
C ASN A 116 -4.82 -8.69 -2.09
N VAL A 117 -4.71 -8.63 -0.77
CA VAL A 117 -3.90 -7.63 -0.04
C VAL A 117 -2.62 -8.26 0.50
N PHE A 118 -2.73 -9.44 1.10
CA PHE A 118 -1.60 -10.17 1.69
C PHE A 118 -1.16 -11.30 0.75
N THR A 119 -0.43 -10.88 -0.28
CA THR A 119 -0.01 -11.73 -1.41
C THR A 119 1.25 -12.54 -1.08
N ALA A 120 1.53 -13.53 -1.93
CA ALA A 120 2.76 -14.32 -1.86
C ALA A 120 4.03 -13.46 -1.88
N ASP A 121 4.02 -12.35 -2.64
CA ASP A 121 5.15 -11.42 -2.70
C ASP A 121 5.47 -10.80 -1.34
N LYS A 122 4.45 -10.45 -0.56
CA LYS A 122 4.65 -9.93 0.79
C LYS A 122 5.19 -11.00 1.74
N ILE A 123 4.72 -12.25 1.60
CA ILE A 123 5.29 -13.39 2.34
C ILE A 123 6.77 -13.53 2.03
N ASN A 124 7.14 -13.54 0.75
CA ASN A 124 8.52 -13.66 0.30
C ASN A 124 9.39 -12.52 0.84
N ARG A 125 8.90 -11.28 0.80
CA ARG A 125 9.60 -10.12 1.39
C ARG A 125 9.86 -10.29 2.88
N LEU A 126 8.86 -10.72 3.64
CA LEU A 126 9.00 -10.95 5.07
C LEU A 126 9.98 -12.10 5.37
N GLN A 127 9.94 -13.19 4.59
CA GLN A 127 10.87 -14.29 4.70
C GLN A 127 12.31 -13.87 4.37
N GLU A 128 12.49 -13.05 3.33
CA GLU A 128 13.80 -12.48 3.00
C GLU A 128 14.32 -11.58 4.13
N MET A 129 13.48 -10.68 4.67
CA MET A 129 13.84 -9.86 5.83
C MET A 129 14.25 -10.71 7.04
N LYS A 130 13.59 -11.85 7.27
CA LYS A 130 13.94 -12.78 8.34
C LYS A 130 15.32 -13.41 8.09
N LYS A 131 15.66 -13.70 6.83
CA LYS A 131 16.91 -14.36 6.43
C LYS A 131 18.11 -13.43 6.50
N ILE A 132 18.02 -12.21 5.96
CA ILE A 132 19.15 -11.30 5.81
C ILE A 132 19.15 -10.14 6.84
N GLY A 133 18.10 -9.99 7.60
CA GLY A 133 17.88 -8.87 8.50
C GLY A 133 17.28 -7.65 7.82
N LEU A 134 16.55 -6.85 8.61
CA LEU A 134 15.80 -5.69 8.10
C LEU A 134 16.72 -4.63 7.48
N GLU A 135 17.86 -4.37 8.10
CA GLU A 135 18.81 -3.34 7.62
C GLU A 135 19.38 -3.68 6.25
N GLU A 136 19.83 -4.92 6.07
CA GLU A 136 20.36 -5.40 4.78
C GLU A 136 19.27 -5.46 3.73
N TRP A 137 18.07 -5.87 4.11
CA TRP A 137 16.93 -5.86 3.21
C TRP A 137 16.61 -4.44 2.72
N ILE A 138 16.59 -3.44 3.61
CA ILE A 138 16.37 -2.03 3.24
C ILE A 138 17.49 -1.53 2.32
N LYS A 139 18.76 -1.83 2.61
CA LYS A 139 19.87 -1.44 1.73
C LYS A 139 19.72 -1.99 0.32
N LYS A 140 19.31 -3.25 0.20
CA LYS A 140 19.07 -3.90 -1.09
C LYS A 140 18.01 -3.16 -1.92
N GLN A 141 16.94 -2.66 -1.29
CA GLN A 141 15.90 -1.89 -1.99
C GLN A 141 16.41 -0.57 -2.58
N TRP A 142 17.57 -0.07 -2.13
CA TRP A 142 18.19 1.15 -2.64
C TRP A 142 19.18 0.90 -3.78
N SER A 143 19.56 -0.34 -3.98
CA SER A 143 20.59 -0.74 -4.96
C SER A 143 19.96 -1.13 -6.32
N GLU A 144 18.65 -1.23 -6.37
CA GLU A 144 17.85 -1.50 -7.58
C GLU A 144 17.23 -0.20 -8.10
#